data_852cb7061d8bac8e42d82b9796a30d80
#
_entry.id   852cb7061d8bac8e42d82b9796a30d80
#
_cell.length_a   1.000
_cell.length_b   1.000
_cell.length_c   1.000
_cell.angle_alpha   90.00
_cell.angle_beta   90.00
_cell.angle_gamma   90.00
#
_symmetry.space_group_name_H-M   'P 1'
#
loop_
_entity.id
_entity.type
_entity.pdbx_description
1 polymer ?
#
loop_
_entity_poly.entity_id
_entity_poly.type
_entity_poly.pdbx_seq_one_letter_code
_entity_poly.pdbx_strand_id
1 'polypeptide(L)'
;MAGSDAAGNEAAIVTAANINYDVTKPQFSNVSAYTNARTIFEDQHPLFDDIVSSSEGYTNGRTMSYTLNETLLKGSVVFSSSGGVPDPNAPHNVPLSGNELTGGAHDNIDLTEAPELMSGASYIINFSGDDAAGNPSEAVQIGPLLYDNTPPAITITGPVSGSSINSSSISYELSEVLASGTVTWAPKGGSPQVKTFSGNEIKAGVHLDLTMSDSPSLADGTVYSLTFEGNDNAGNQMETVVVSDVTFDVTPPKINIDFSGSAPNKGLFIYNSPVGLTFSEDMGEVVFRWEREGGSEDPGSPHTLYVAGADLGKGEHSEVQVPGSENVLIGTSYTMFVDGKDKAGNPTKTQKVENIDIIRNLDGEWAYQGIAVILWKFTGGKDFSQGVLFGNTLSDEKPGEYAVDWSKRPFRLAIKYSDGTRRYGLFEFIGHNKLRVVSSSEKRPSSWSDGDYFEFEFRENNIP
;
A
#
# COMPACT_ATOMS: atom_id res chain seq x y z
N MET A 1 -38.53 66.11 49.51
CA MET A 1 -37.89 67.22 50.22
C MET A 1 -38.87 68.38 50.13
N ALA A 2 -39.16 69.03 51.23
CA ALA A 2 -39.97 70.23 51.29
C ALA A 2 -39.04 71.39 51.70
N GLY A 3 -39.12 72.51 51.05
CA GLY A 3 -38.34 73.70 51.32
C GLY A 3 -39.16 74.96 50.96
N SER A 4 -38.82 76.08 51.54
CA SER A 4 -39.41 77.41 51.19
C SER A 4 -38.28 78.34 50.81
N ASP A 5 -38.59 79.32 49.91
CA ASP A 5 -37.66 80.38 49.57
C ASP A 5 -37.63 81.49 50.69
N ALA A 6 -36.75 82.48 50.55
CA ALA A 6 -36.60 83.55 51.51
C ALA A 6 -37.85 84.45 51.63
N ALA A 7 -38.83 84.34 50.74
CA ALA A 7 -40.12 85.03 50.72
C ALA A 7 -41.26 84.18 51.31
N GLY A 8 -40.93 82.96 51.76
CA GLY A 8 -41.90 82.03 52.35
C GLY A 8 -42.72 81.19 51.37
N ASN A 9 -42.38 81.22 50.08
CA ASN A 9 -43.05 80.37 49.12
C ASN A 9 -42.60 78.91 49.30
N GLU A 10 -43.53 77.98 49.44
CA GLU A 10 -43.24 76.56 49.56
C GLU A 10 -42.91 75.98 48.24
N ALA A 11 -41.78 75.23 48.19
CA ALA A 11 -41.46 74.45 47.04
C ALA A 11 -42.46 73.28 46.86
N ALA A 12 -42.87 73.03 45.66
CA ALA A 12 -43.72 71.89 45.39
C ALA A 12 -43.04 70.64 45.93
N ILE A 13 -43.73 69.84 46.69
CA ILE A 13 -43.22 68.58 47.22
C ILE A 13 -43.05 67.61 46.02
N VAL A 14 -41.83 67.35 45.70
CA VAL A 14 -41.50 66.23 44.74
C VAL A 14 -41.36 64.96 45.58
N THR A 15 -42.36 64.10 45.51
CA THR A 15 -42.30 62.77 46.07
C THR A 15 -41.79 61.82 45.00
N ALA A 16 -40.62 61.25 45.19
CA ALA A 16 -40.22 60.08 44.43
C ALA A 16 -40.92 58.87 45.07
N ALA A 17 -41.86 58.30 44.34
CA ALA A 17 -42.50 57.01 44.72
C ALA A 17 -41.77 55.86 44.07
N ASN A 18 -41.65 54.72 44.77
CA ASN A 18 -41.07 53.49 44.29
C ASN A 18 -39.57 53.56 43.99
N ILE A 19 -38.77 54.19 44.85
CA ILE A 19 -37.34 54.10 44.82
C ILE A 19 -36.95 52.70 45.37
N ASN A 20 -36.55 51.76 44.50
CA ASN A 20 -35.89 50.58 44.96
C ASN A 20 -34.43 50.90 45.26
N TYR A 21 -33.99 50.63 46.47
CA TYR A 21 -32.58 50.64 46.81
C TYR A 21 -32.03 49.25 46.71
N ASP A 22 -31.22 48.98 45.65
CA ASP A 22 -30.61 47.72 45.39
C ASP A 22 -29.08 47.86 45.51
N VAL A 23 -28.46 47.02 46.32
CA VAL A 23 -27.03 46.93 46.56
C VAL A 23 -26.52 45.52 46.27
N THR A 24 -27.42 44.67 45.81
CA THR A 24 -27.05 43.27 45.41
C THR A 24 -26.35 43.31 44.09
N LYS A 25 -25.17 42.72 44.02
CA LYS A 25 -24.42 42.62 42.77
C LYS A 25 -24.98 41.49 41.93
N PRO A 26 -25.13 41.69 40.63
CA PRO A 26 -25.45 40.60 39.75
C PRO A 26 -24.27 39.57 39.70
N GLN A 27 -24.60 38.30 39.53
CA GLN A 27 -23.65 37.21 39.52
C GLN A 27 -23.86 36.34 38.29
N PHE A 28 -22.76 35.99 37.63
CA PHE A 28 -22.68 34.91 36.66
C PHE A 28 -22.29 33.62 37.39
N SER A 29 -22.97 32.53 37.10
CA SER A 29 -22.65 31.20 37.61
C SER A 29 -22.85 30.16 36.49
N ASN A 30 -22.35 28.93 36.67
CA ASN A 30 -22.45 27.86 35.71
C ASN A 30 -21.94 28.27 34.30
N VAL A 31 -20.85 29.05 34.27
CA VAL A 31 -20.33 29.63 33.06
C VAL A 31 -19.49 28.55 32.33
N SER A 32 -19.82 28.27 31.06
CA SER A 32 -19.05 27.36 30.19
C SER A 32 -19.14 27.82 28.75
N ALA A 33 -18.09 27.49 27.99
CA ALA A 33 -18.15 27.49 26.53
C ALA A 33 -18.48 26.07 26.07
N TYR A 34 -19.23 25.97 24.98
CA TYR A 34 -19.53 24.66 24.40
C TYR A 34 -18.22 23.98 24.00
N THR A 35 -17.93 22.85 24.62
CA THR A 35 -16.84 21.94 24.26
C THR A 35 -17.48 20.61 23.88
N ASN A 36 -17.31 20.14 22.66
CA ASN A 36 -17.62 18.74 22.30
C ASN A 36 -16.67 17.76 22.99
N ALA A 37 -15.58 18.24 23.53
CA ALA A 37 -14.71 17.47 24.40
C ALA A 37 -15.44 17.24 25.72
N ARG A 38 -15.60 15.97 26.07
CA ARG A 38 -16.07 15.41 27.33
C ARG A 38 -15.91 16.43 28.45
N THR A 39 -17.03 16.81 29.05
CA THR A 39 -17.11 17.67 30.22
C THR A 39 -16.09 17.21 31.26
N ILE A 40 -14.97 17.90 31.37
CA ILE A 40 -13.98 17.67 32.46
C ILE A 40 -14.52 18.30 33.78
N PHE A 41 -15.76 18.80 33.79
CA PHE A 41 -16.34 19.51 34.92
C PHE A 41 -17.43 18.73 35.67
N GLU A 42 -17.69 17.48 35.35
CA GLU A 42 -18.59 16.64 36.15
C GLU A 42 -17.88 15.35 36.59
N ASP A 43 -16.96 15.47 37.52
CA ASP A 43 -16.87 14.49 38.59
C ASP A 43 -16.09 15.12 39.76
N GLN A 44 -16.83 15.63 40.72
CA GLN A 44 -16.29 15.87 42.07
C GLN A 44 -16.00 14.52 42.71
N HIS A 45 -15.00 13.78 42.18
CA HIS A 45 -14.45 12.61 42.84
C HIS A 45 -13.33 13.07 43.76
N PRO A 46 -13.39 12.81 45.06
CA PRO A 46 -12.42 13.31 46.07
C PRO A 46 -11.00 12.81 45.92
N LEU A 47 -10.67 12.07 44.88
CA LEU A 47 -9.35 11.52 44.61
C LEU A 47 -8.56 12.24 43.50
N PHE A 48 -9.09 13.34 42.93
CA PHE A 48 -8.45 14.07 41.85
C PHE A 48 -8.25 15.57 42.09
N ASP A 49 -8.22 16.00 43.35
CA ASP A 49 -8.07 17.42 43.78
C ASP A 49 -6.70 18.03 43.37
N ASP A 50 -5.74 17.26 42.88
CA ASP A 50 -4.39 17.73 42.55
C ASP A 50 -4.09 17.86 41.06
N ILE A 51 -5.06 17.67 40.14
CA ILE A 51 -4.80 17.69 38.66
C ILE A 51 -5.51 18.87 37.94
N VAL A 52 -6.14 19.76 38.65
CA VAL A 52 -6.98 20.83 38.04
C VAL A 52 -6.21 22.12 37.67
N SER A 53 -4.88 22.11 37.62
CA SER A 53 -4.15 23.37 37.39
C SER A 53 -3.60 23.57 35.97
N SER A 54 -3.95 22.74 34.93
CA SER A 54 -3.47 22.97 33.56
C SER A 54 -4.25 22.26 32.45
N SER A 55 -5.54 22.04 32.52
CA SER A 55 -6.28 21.51 31.37
C SER A 55 -6.66 22.65 30.44
N GLU A 56 -5.86 22.87 29.41
CA GLU A 56 -6.32 23.61 28.24
C GLU A 56 -7.54 22.86 27.68
N GLY A 57 -8.72 23.53 27.72
CA GLY A 57 -9.93 23.05 27.09
C GLY A 57 -9.88 23.30 25.59
N TYR A 58 -10.63 22.51 24.81
CA TYR A 58 -10.80 22.71 23.38
C TYR A 58 -12.24 23.11 23.09
N THR A 59 -12.47 23.96 22.09
CA THR A 59 -13.79 24.27 21.57
C THR A 59 -13.77 24.50 20.08
N ASN A 60 -14.78 24.00 19.38
CA ASN A 60 -15.03 24.32 17.97
C ASN A 60 -16.24 25.21 17.74
N GLY A 61 -16.91 25.60 18.85
CA GLY A 61 -18.11 26.42 18.84
C GLY A 61 -17.92 27.79 19.52
N ARG A 62 -18.93 28.61 19.40
CA ARG A 62 -19.02 29.95 20.00
C ARG A 62 -20.23 30.07 20.92
N THR A 63 -20.92 28.95 21.17
CA THR A 63 -22.04 28.87 22.08
C THR A 63 -21.55 28.93 23.51
N MET A 64 -22.34 29.63 24.36
CA MET A 64 -22.04 29.82 25.78
C MET A 64 -23.20 29.33 26.64
N SER A 65 -22.87 28.89 27.84
CA SER A 65 -23.86 28.65 28.89
C SER A 65 -23.47 29.46 30.11
N TYR A 66 -24.45 30.10 30.72
CA TYR A 66 -24.30 30.83 31.99
C TYR A 66 -25.64 30.99 32.69
N THR A 67 -25.60 31.27 33.97
CA THR A 67 -26.80 31.58 34.77
C THR A 67 -26.64 32.97 35.43
N LEU A 68 -27.62 33.81 35.21
CA LEU A 68 -27.71 35.10 35.87
C LEU A 68 -28.70 35.03 37.06
N ASN A 69 -28.28 35.47 38.24
CA ASN A 69 -29.16 35.54 39.39
C ASN A 69 -30.23 36.61 39.24
N GLU A 70 -30.02 37.64 38.41
CA GLU A 70 -30.93 38.74 38.11
C GLU A 70 -30.69 39.28 36.68
N THR A 71 -31.61 40.15 36.22
CA THR A 71 -31.55 40.81 34.93
C THR A 71 -30.50 41.92 34.90
N LEU A 72 -29.61 41.93 33.93
CA LEU A 72 -28.63 42.98 33.71
C LEU A 72 -29.19 44.12 32.88
N LEU A 73 -28.71 45.37 33.17
CA LEU A 73 -28.90 46.53 32.31
C LEU A 73 -28.00 46.46 31.08
N LYS A 74 -26.76 45.98 31.26
CA LYS A 74 -25.76 45.75 30.24
C LYS A 74 -24.81 44.64 30.67
N GLY A 75 -24.26 43.92 29.70
CA GLY A 75 -23.29 42.88 29.94
C GLY A 75 -22.40 42.68 28.72
N SER A 76 -21.27 42.03 28.92
CA SER A 76 -20.35 41.68 27.86
C SER A 76 -19.58 40.38 28.12
N VAL A 77 -19.25 39.72 27.05
CA VAL A 77 -18.31 38.59 27.02
C VAL A 77 -17.08 39.02 26.24
N VAL A 78 -15.89 38.93 26.85
CA VAL A 78 -14.63 39.36 26.23
C VAL A 78 -13.74 38.17 26.03
N PHE A 79 -13.38 37.91 24.77
CA PHE A 79 -12.43 36.87 24.38
C PHE A 79 -11.05 37.49 24.22
N SER A 80 -10.14 37.19 25.13
CA SER A 80 -8.74 37.68 25.09
C SER A 80 -7.80 36.59 24.68
N SER A 81 -6.98 36.81 23.62
CA SER A 81 -5.94 35.86 23.21
C SER A 81 -4.92 35.63 24.32
N SER A 82 -4.69 34.36 24.66
CA SER A 82 -3.78 33.93 25.73
C SER A 82 -2.62 33.06 25.24
N GLY A 83 -2.64 32.62 23.96
CA GLY A 83 -1.62 31.75 23.37
C GLY A 83 -2.05 31.18 22.01
N GLY A 84 -1.29 30.20 21.53
CA GLY A 84 -1.54 29.54 20.23
C GLY A 84 -1.26 30.44 19.04
N VAL A 85 -2.03 30.28 17.96
CA VAL A 85 -1.96 31.13 16.76
C VAL A 85 -2.36 32.57 17.15
N PRO A 86 -1.59 33.60 16.80
CA PRO A 86 -1.93 34.98 17.10
C PRO A 86 -3.25 35.38 16.41
N ASP A 87 -4.17 35.93 17.20
CA ASP A 87 -5.37 36.58 16.69
C ASP A 87 -5.19 38.10 16.67
N PRO A 88 -5.03 38.74 15.51
CA PRO A 88 -4.78 40.16 15.40
C PRO A 88 -5.99 41.01 15.77
N ASN A 89 -7.19 40.42 15.85
CA ASN A 89 -8.43 41.09 16.18
C ASN A 89 -8.80 40.98 17.65
N ALA A 90 -8.08 40.19 18.43
CA ALA A 90 -8.31 40.08 19.87
C ALA A 90 -7.83 41.35 20.61
N PRO A 91 -8.51 41.77 21.73
CA PRO A 91 -9.66 41.10 22.34
C PRO A 91 -10.97 41.37 21.60
N HIS A 92 -11.81 40.34 21.46
CA HIS A 92 -13.16 40.49 20.94
C HIS A 92 -14.10 40.85 22.12
N ASN A 93 -14.72 41.99 22.04
CA ASN A 93 -15.71 42.43 23.04
C ASN A 93 -17.12 42.24 22.48
N VAL A 94 -17.85 41.31 23.04
CA VAL A 94 -19.20 40.91 22.62
C VAL A 94 -20.22 41.45 23.63
N PRO A 95 -20.99 42.47 23.28
CA PRO A 95 -22.05 42.94 24.18
C PRO A 95 -23.19 41.93 24.25
N LEU A 96 -23.69 41.67 25.44
CA LEU A 96 -24.92 40.90 25.66
C LEU A 96 -26.14 41.76 25.35
N SER A 97 -27.15 41.16 24.73
CA SER A 97 -28.35 41.85 24.26
C SER A 97 -29.63 41.05 24.46
N GLY A 98 -30.76 41.75 24.55
CA GLY A 98 -32.08 41.13 24.62
C GLY A 98 -32.20 40.06 25.70
N ASN A 99 -32.56 38.86 25.32
CA ASN A 99 -32.73 37.75 26.26
C ASN A 99 -31.43 37.31 26.95
N GLU A 100 -30.27 37.62 26.38
CA GLU A 100 -28.96 37.31 26.98
C GLU A 100 -28.70 38.05 28.30
N LEU A 101 -29.46 39.13 28.57
CA LEU A 101 -29.37 39.93 29.77
C LEU A 101 -30.39 39.52 30.86
N THR A 102 -31.33 38.62 30.55
CA THR A 102 -32.43 38.29 31.51
C THR A 102 -31.91 37.37 32.62
N GLY A 103 -32.45 37.52 33.82
CA GLY A 103 -32.15 36.59 34.92
C GLY A 103 -32.65 35.19 34.61
N GLY A 104 -31.84 34.18 34.99
CA GLY A 104 -32.11 32.77 34.76
C GLY A 104 -30.98 32.03 34.04
N ALA A 105 -31.22 30.77 33.70
CA ALA A 105 -30.26 29.95 32.97
C ALA A 105 -30.31 30.21 31.45
N HIS A 106 -29.15 30.29 30.84
CA HIS A 106 -28.90 30.40 29.41
C HIS A 106 -28.03 29.22 29.00
N ASP A 107 -28.63 28.21 28.37
CA ASP A 107 -27.93 26.97 28.02
C ASP A 107 -27.63 26.89 26.51
N ASN A 108 -26.38 26.71 26.14
CA ASN A 108 -25.89 26.54 24.75
C ASN A 108 -26.44 27.62 23.80
N ILE A 109 -26.38 28.88 24.21
CA ILE A 109 -26.86 30.01 23.40
C ILE A 109 -25.77 30.46 22.42
N ASP A 110 -26.15 30.75 21.19
CA ASP A 110 -25.34 31.54 20.28
C ASP A 110 -25.46 33.00 20.66
N LEU A 111 -24.34 33.66 20.98
CA LEU A 111 -24.33 35.10 21.25
C LEU A 111 -24.77 35.86 19.99
N THR A 112 -25.65 36.85 20.17
CA THR A 112 -26.20 37.65 19.04
C THR A 112 -25.10 38.28 18.20
N GLU A 113 -23.99 38.71 18.81
CA GLU A 113 -22.81 39.28 18.17
C GLU A 113 -21.59 38.35 18.34
N ALA A 114 -21.75 37.03 18.00
CA ALA A 114 -20.69 36.07 18.14
C ALA A 114 -19.42 36.49 17.37
N PRO A 115 -18.23 36.47 18.00
CA PRO A 115 -17.01 36.93 17.35
C PRO A 115 -16.51 35.91 16.33
N GLU A 116 -15.71 36.35 15.33
CA GLU A 116 -14.94 35.47 14.50
C GLU A 116 -13.60 35.16 15.19
N LEU A 117 -13.51 33.96 15.75
CA LEU A 117 -12.31 33.46 16.42
C LEU A 117 -11.33 32.85 15.44
N MET A 118 -10.02 32.92 15.75
CA MET A 118 -8.94 32.34 14.95
C MET A 118 -8.73 30.91 15.38
N SER A 119 -8.82 29.93 14.41
CA SER A 119 -8.49 28.54 14.68
C SER A 119 -7.02 28.38 15.07
N GLY A 120 -6.76 27.61 16.11
CA GLY A 120 -5.44 27.41 16.71
C GLY A 120 -5.05 28.49 17.73
N ALA A 121 -5.91 29.50 17.99
CA ALA A 121 -5.70 30.47 19.04
C ALA A 121 -6.34 30.03 20.36
N SER A 122 -5.68 30.32 21.49
CA SER A 122 -6.22 30.10 22.85
C SER A 122 -6.80 31.38 23.39
N TYR A 123 -7.98 31.28 24.00
CA TYR A 123 -8.70 32.42 24.56
C TYR A 123 -9.01 32.25 26.05
N ILE A 124 -8.85 33.34 26.77
CA ILE A 124 -9.46 33.55 28.08
C ILE A 124 -10.76 34.35 27.87
N ILE A 125 -11.86 33.85 28.40
CA ILE A 125 -13.20 34.42 28.21
C ILE A 125 -13.67 35.00 29.54
N ASN A 126 -13.99 36.31 29.55
CA ASN A 126 -14.43 37.02 30.72
C ASN A 126 -15.89 37.47 30.56
N PHE A 127 -16.70 37.22 31.56
CA PHE A 127 -18.10 37.68 31.67
C PHE A 127 -18.20 38.81 32.69
N SER A 128 -18.88 39.88 32.31
CA SER A 128 -19.13 41.02 33.21
C SER A 128 -20.43 41.73 32.83
N GLY A 129 -21.04 42.43 33.78
CA GLY A 129 -22.25 43.22 33.54
C GLY A 129 -22.65 44.06 34.73
N ASP A 130 -23.58 44.97 34.50
CA ASP A 130 -24.16 45.84 35.54
C ASP A 130 -25.68 45.64 35.56
N ASP A 131 -26.29 45.71 36.77
CA ASP A 131 -27.71 45.69 36.90
C ASP A 131 -28.36 47.09 36.63
N ALA A 132 -29.70 47.22 36.79
CA ALA A 132 -30.40 48.43 36.54
C ALA A 132 -30.12 49.48 37.62
N ALA A 133 -29.60 49.10 38.79
CA ALA A 133 -29.21 50.02 39.88
C ALA A 133 -27.77 50.53 39.71
N GLY A 134 -27.02 49.97 38.76
CA GLY A 134 -25.65 50.31 38.49
C GLY A 134 -24.64 49.53 39.33
N ASN A 135 -25.01 48.41 39.94
CA ASN A 135 -24.10 47.55 40.68
C ASN A 135 -23.34 46.65 39.65
N PRO A 136 -22.01 46.70 39.62
CA PRO A 136 -21.22 45.82 38.69
C PRO A 136 -21.15 44.40 39.22
N SER A 137 -21.26 43.43 38.34
CA SER A 137 -20.93 42.02 38.62
C SER A 137 -19.45 41.85 38.99
N GLU A 138 -19.13 40.80 39.71
CA GLU A 138 -17.76 40.30 39.71
C GLU A 138 -17.47 39.65 38.36
N ALA A 139 -16.27 39.88 37.79
CA ALA A 139 -15.88 39.26 36.54
C ALA A 139 -15.68 37.77 36.76
N VAL A 140 -16.34 36.94 35.93
CA VAL A 140 -16.14 35.49 35.88
C VAL A 140 -15.31 35.15 34.65
N GLN A 141 -14.28 34.34 34.86
CA GLN A 141 -13.33 33.99 33.83
C GLN A 141 -13.31 32.47 33.60
N ILE A 142 -13.30 32.05 32.33
CA ILE A 142 -13.06 30.67 31.91
C ILE A 142 -11.90 30.60 30.92
N GLY A 143 -11.29 29.44 30.82
CA GLY A 143 -10.15 29.19 29.92
C GLY A 143 -8.81 29.11 30.67
N PRO A 144 -7.65 28.98 29.92
CA PRO A 144 -7.59 29.12 28.46
C PRO A 144 -8.29 28.00 27.72
N LEU A 145 -8.98 28.34 26.61
CA LEU A 145 -9.62 27.41 25.69
C LEU A 145 -8.95 27.53 24.31
N LEU A 146 -8.48 26.43 23.72
CA LEU A 146 -8.02 26.39 22.34
C LEU A 146 -9.23 26.32 21.41
N TYR A 147 -9.41 27.34 20.58
CA TYR A 147 -10.44 27.33 19.56
C TYR A 147 -9.90 26.61 18.32
N ASP A 148 -10.58 25.54 17.91
CA ASP A 148 -10.23 24.77 16.72
C ASP A 148 -11.50 24.37 15.97
N ASN A 149 -11.66 24.88 14.77
CA ASN A 149 -12.77 24.57 13.87
C ASN A 149 -12.29 23.82 12.60
N THR A 150 -11.09 23.27 12.61
CA THR A 150 -10.50 22.54 11.49
C THR A 150 -10.71 21.03 11.69
N PRO A 151 -11.50 20.37 10.85
CA PRO A 151 -11.65 18.92 10.94
C PRO A 151 -10.34 18.19 10.66
N PRO A 152 -10.04 17.11 11.39
CA PRO A 152 -8.91 16.25 11.06
C PRO A 152 -9.11 15.54 9.71
N ALA A 153 -8.02 15.27 9.01
CA ALA A 153 -8.02 14.54 7.77
C ALA A 153 -7.19 13.26 7.88
N ILE A 154 -7.68 12.19 7.24
CA ILE A 154 -6.95 10.93 7.09
C ILE A 154 -6.73 10.63 5.60
N THR A 155 -5.50 10.26 5.25
CA THR A 155 -5.14 9.78 3.91
C THR A 155 -4.72 8.33 4.01
N ILE A 156 -5.47 7.40 3.38
CA ILE A 156 -5.15 5.98 3.40
C ILE A 156 -4.18 5.66 2.26
N THR A 157 -3.03 5.07 2.61
CA THR A 157 -2.01 4.63 1.64
C THR A 157 -1.95 3.10 1.51
N GLY A 158 -2.56 2.36 2.44
CA GLY A 158 -2.70 0.90 2.38
C GLY A 158 -3.70 0.35 3.41
N PRO A 159 -4.53 -0.64 3.03
CA PRO A 159 -4.77 -1.15 1.69
C PRO A 159 -5.47 -0.13 0.77
N VAL A 160 -5.35 -0.32 -0.55
CA VAL A 160 -6.09 0.47 -1.54
C VAL A 160 -7.31 -0.29 -2.04
N SER A 161 -8.31 0.41 -2.56
CA SER A 161 -9.52 -0.22 -3.11
C SER A 161 -9.18 -1.22 -4.22
N GLY A 162 -9.81 -2.41 -4.17
CA GLY A 162 -9.58 -3.49 -5.11
C GLY A 162 -8.31 -4.31 -4.87
N SER A 163 -7.55 -4.06 -3.82
CA SER A 163 -6.34 -4.83 -3.49
C SER A 163 -6.64 -6.15 -2.78
N SER A 164 -5.67 -7.07 -2.83
CA SER A 164 -5.63 -8.25 -1.98
C SER A 164 -4.57 -8.07 -0.90
N ILE A 165 -4.86 -8.55 0.31
CA ILE A 165 -3.99 -8.45 1.49
C ILE A 165 -3.95 -9.78 2.25
N ASN A 166 -2.83 -10.08 2.89
CA ASN A 166 -2.67 -11.25 3.75
C ASN A 166 -2.48 -10.91 5.24
N SER A 167 -2.64 -9.65 5.58
CA SER A 167 -2.62 -9.16 6.96
C SER A 167 -3.67 -8.08 7.17
N SER A 168 -4.00 -7.76 8.42
CA SER A 168 -4.91 -6.65 8.76
C SER A 168 -4.17 -5.32 8.95
N SER A 169 -2.93 -5.23 8.53
CA SER A 169 -2.15 -3.98 8.63
C SER A 169 -2.74 -2.90 7.75
N ILE A 170 -2.70 -1.66 8.25
CA ILE A 170 -3.14 -0.46 7.53
C ILE A 170 -2.02 0.57 7.49
N SER A 171 -2.01 1.38 6.44
CA SER A 171 -1.07 2.50 6.30
C SER A 171 -1.86 3.77 6.02
N TYR A 172 -1.59 4.82 6.79
CA TYR A 172 -2.32 6.08 6.68
C TYR A 172 -1.48 7.25 7.18
N GLU A 173 -1.95 8.46 6.90
CA GLU A 173 -1.43 9.70 7.44
C GLU A 173 -2.57 10.49 8.08
N LEU A 174 -2.37 10.98 9.30
CA LEU A 174 -3.27 11.88 10.00
C LEU A 174 -2.73 13.30 9.98
N SER A 175 -3.57 14.27 9.61
CA SER A 175 -3.19 15.68 9.63
C SER A 175 -2.91 16.20 11.04
N GLU A 176 -3.60 15.65 12.04
CA GLU A 176 -3.52 16.04 13.44
C GLU A 176 -3.88 14.87 14.37
N VAL A 177 -3.79 15.11 15.68
CA VAL A 177 -4.11 14.12 16.72
C VAL A 177 -5.63 13.96 16.83
N LEU A 178 -6.11 12.72 16.82
CA LEU A 178 -7.51 12.40 17.06
C LEU A 178 -7.80 12.26 18.57
N ALA A 179 -8.96 12.73 19.01
CA ALA A 179 -9.53 12.39 20.32
C ALA A 179 -10.11 10.97 20.30
N SER A 180 -10.74 10.61 19.19
CA SER A 180 -11.23 9.26 18.93
C SER A 180 -11.20 8.94 17.44
N GLY A 181 -11.01 7.67 17.10
CA GLY A 181 -11.08 7.20 15.73
C GLY A 181 -11.41 5.73 15.66
N THR A 182 -12.03 5.32 14.56
CA THR A 182 -12.40 3.93 14.31
C THR A 182 -12.14 3.53 12.86
N VAL A 183 -11.86 2.26 12.66
CA VAL A 183 -11.95 1.61 11.35
C VAL A 183 -12.95 0.47 11.43
N THR A 184 -13.95 0.50 10.56
CA THR A 184 -14.97 -0.55 10.45
C THR A 184 -14.60 -1.46 9.29
N TRP A 185 -14.32 -2.74 9.58
CA TRP A 185 -14.11 -3.80 8.61
C TRP A 185 -15.44 -4.49 8.34
N ALA A 186 -16.09 -4.18 7.23
CA ALA A 186 -17.37 -4.73 6.84
C ALA A 186 -17.21 -5.82 5.76
N PRO A 187 -17.39 -7.12 6.10
CA PRO A 187 -17.36 -8.18 5.12
C PRO A 187 -18.59 -8.13 4.23
N LYS A 188 -18.45 -8.44 2.95
CA LYS A 188 -19.56 -8.53 2.02
C LYS A 188 -20.51 -9.67 2.45
N GLY A 189 -21.70 -9.27 2.96
CA GLY A 189 -22.72 -10.22 3.41
C GLY A 189 -22.54 -10.76 4.84
N GLY A 190 -21.69 -10.12 5.67
CA GLY A 190 -21.49 -10.49 7.07
C GLY A 190 -21.62 -9.31 8.03
N SER A 191 -21.35 -9.55 9.32
CA SER A 191 -21.40 -8.52 10.35
C SER A 191 -20.08 -7.72 10.36
N PRO A 192 -20.16 -6.38 10.41
CA PRO A 192 -18.99 -5.54 10.47
C PRO A 192 -18.25 -5.67 11.83
N GLN A 193 -16.96 -5.46 11.83
CA GLN A 193 -16.11 -5.37 13.01
C GLN A 193 -15.60 -3.94 13.12
N VAL A 194 -16.01 -3.22 14.18
CA VAL A 194 -15.50 -1.89 14.48
C VAL A 194 -14.27 -2.03 15.36
N LYS A 195 -13.19 -1.37 14.97
CA LYS A 195 -11.90 -1.34 15.65
C LYS A 195 -11.54 0.09 16.00
N THR A 196 -11.07 0.30 17.22
CA THR A 196 -10.79 1.64 17.76
C THR A 196 -9.31 1.95 17.68
N PHE A 197 -8.97 3.12 17.18
CA PHE A 197 -7.61 3.65 17.24
C PHE A 197 -7.22 4.02 18.67
N SER A 198 -5.98 3.72 19.07
CA SER A 198 -5.50 3.98 20.42
C SER A 198 -3.99 4.28 20.45
N GLY A 199 -3.53 4.94 21.51
CA GLY A 199 -2.12 5.20 21.77
C GLY A 199 -1.40 5.93 20.62
N ASN A 200 -0.48 5.27 19.93
CA ASN A 200 0.22 5.89 18.80
C ASN A 200 -0.65 5.99 17.54
N GLU A 201 -1.71 5.20 17.42
CA GLU A 201 -2.58 5.11 16.25
C GLU A 201 -3.38 6.40 15.99
N ILE A 202 -3.60 7.22 17.04
CA ILE A 202 -4.32 8.50 16.95
C ILE A 202 -3.40 9.72 16.77
N LYS A 203 -2.08 9.54 16.74
CA LYS A 203 -1.15 10.66 16.63
C LYS A 203 -1.08 11.20 15.20
N ALA A 204 -0.81 12.49 15.07
CA ALA A 204 -0.54 13.12 13.79
C ALA A 204 0.68 12.50 13.10
N GLY A 205 0.66 12.42 11.75
CA GLY A 205 1.76 11.97 10.92
C GLY A 205 1.51 10.65 10.24
N VAL A 206 2.58 10.06 9.70
CA VAL A 206 2.55 8.87 8.84
C VAL A 206 2.66 7.59 9.67
N HIS A 207 1.77 6.65 9.41
CA HIS A 207 1.74 5.30 9.97
C HIS A 207 1.85 4.28 8.84
N LEU A 208 2.90 3.45 8.83
CA LEU A 208 3.16 2.47 7.78
C LEU A 208 3.03 1.05 8.32
N ASP A 209 2.33 0.19 7.58
CA ASP A 209 2.14 -1.23 7.88
C ASP A 209 1.75 -1.50 9.34
N LEU A 210 0.92 -0.62 9.88
CA LEU A 210 0.51 -0.65 11.27
C LEU A 210 -0.47 -1.80 11.51
N THR A 211 -0.11 -2.71 12.39
CA THR A 211 -1.05 -3.68 12.96
C THR A 211 -1.70 -3.04 14.18
N MET A 212 -3.00 -2.82 14.13
CA MET A 212 -3.75 -2.20 15.21
C MET A 212 -3.69 -3.02 16.51
N SER A 213 -3.68 -2.33 17.64
CA SER A 213 -3.77 -2.95 18.97
C SER A 213 -5.08 -3.72 19.14
N ASP A 214 -6.20 -3.19 18.59
CA ASP A 214 -7.47 -3.90 18.43
C ASP A 214 -7.62 -4.42 17.00
N SER A 215 -6.92 -5.52 16.67
CA SER A 215 -6.93 -6.10 15.33
C SER A 215 -8.24 -6.82 14.99
N PRO A 216 -8.75 -6.74 13.74
CA PRO A 216 -9.90 -7.52 13.29
C PRO A 216 -9.55 -8.99 13.12
N SER A 217 -10.56 -9.86 13.24
CA SER A 217 -10.47 -11.26 12.83
C SER A 217 -11.02 -11.40 11.41
N LEU A 218 -10.13 -11.56 10.42
CA LEU A 218 -10.48 -11.63 9.01
C LEU A 218 -10.61 -13.09 8.55
N ALA A 219 -11.55 -13.35 7.65
CA ALA A 219 -11.78 -14.66 7.06
C ALA A 219 -11.17 -14.73 5.65
N ASP A 220 -10.42 -15.79 5.39
CA ASP A 220 -9.78 -16.07 4.10
C ASP A 220 -10.78 -16.09 2.94
N GLY A 221 -10.41 -15.52 1.80
CA GLY A 221 -11.24 -15.37 0.60
C GLY A 221 -12.39 -14.37 0.72
N THR A 222 -12.46 -13.59 1.81
CA THR A 222 -13.54 -12.64 2.06
C THR A 222 -13.18 -11.24 1.58
N VAL A 223 -14.13 -10.58 0.91
CA VAL A 223 -14.02 -9.19 0.47
C VAL A 223 -14.58 -8.25 1.55
N TYR A 224 -13.80 -7.24 1.92
CA TYR A 224 -14.12 -6.25 2.94
C TYR A 224 -14.22 -4.85 2.35
N SER A 225 -15.04 -4.03 2.99
CA SER A 225 -14.99 -2.57 2.89
C SER A 225 -14.51 -2.01 4.22
N LEU A 226 -13.56 -1.08 4.19
CA LEU A 226 -13.03 -0.41 5.36
C LEU A 226 -13.57 1.01 5.38
N THR A 227 -14.16 1.41 6.52
CA THR A 227 -14.66 2.78 6.73
C THR A 227 -13.91 3.41 7.90
N PHE A 228 -13.30 4.57 7.67
CA PHE A 228 -12.53 5.32 8.65
C PHE A 228 -13.32 6.54 9.10
N GLU A 229 -13.45 6.70 10.42
CA GLU A 229 -14.16 7.82 11.06
C GLU A 229 -13.39 8.26 12.29
N GLY A 230 -13.53 9.53 12.66
CA GLY A 230 -12.89 10.07 13.83
C GLY A 230 -13.24 11.52 14.09
N ASN A 231 -12.76 12.02 15.22
CA ASN A 231 -12.85 13.43 15.57
C ASN A 231 -11.61 13.87 16.36
N ASP A 232 -11.32 15.16 16.32
CA ASP A 232 -10.27 15.79 17.11
C ASP A 232 -10.69 16.08 18.54
N ASN A 233 -9.81 16.73 19.31
CA ASN A 233 -10.08 17.12 20.69
C ASN A 233 -11.12 18.26 20.82
N ALA A 234 -11.31 19.07 19.79
CA ALA A 234 -12.35 20.10 19.74
C ALA A 234 -13.71 19.54 19.30
N GLY A 235 -13.77 18.30 18.84
CA GLY A 235 -14.98 17.61 18.39
C GLY A 235 -15.30 17.82 16.91
N ASN A 236 -14.37 18.36 16.12
CA ASN A 236 -14.57 18.43 14.68
C ASN A 236 -14.53 17.03 14.09
N GLN A 237 -15.54 16.69 13.29
CA GLN A 237 -15.68 15.38 12.68
C GLN A 237 -14.82 15.29 11.42
N MET A 238 -14.04 14.22 11.31
CA MET A 238 -13.30 13.84 10.12
C MET A 238 -14.28 13.48 8.98
N GLU A 239 -13.93 13.84 7.75
CA GLU A 239 -14.65 13.33 6.59
C GLU A 239 -14.46 11.80 6.52
N THR A 240 -15.57 11.05 6.36
CA THR A 240 -15.55 9.59 6.29
C THR A 240 -14.80 9.13 5.05
N VAL A 241 -13.76 8.31 5.24
CA VAL A 241 -12.98 7.70 4.14
C VAL A 241 -13.34 6.24 4.02
N VAL A 242 -13.60 5.78 2.79
CA VAL A 242 -13.96 4.38 2.48
C VAL A 242 -12.96 3.77 1.51
N VAL A 243 -12.44 2.61 1.87
CA VAL A 243 -11.63 1.73 1.00
C VAL A 243 -12.48 0.48 0.72
N SER A 244 -12.83 0.25 -0.55
CA SER A 244 -13.73 -0.82 -0.96
C SER A 244 -13.02 -1.98 -1.64
N ASP A 245 -13.70 -3.15 -1.66
CA ASP A 245 -13.28 -4.34 -2.40
C ASP A 245 -11.87 -4.85 -2.03
N VAL A 246 -11.52 -4.82 -0.75
CA VAL A 246 -10.28 -5.38 -0.22
C VAL A 246 -10.48 -6.87 0.05
N THR A 247 -9.76 -7.72 -0.67
CA THR A 247 -9.84 -9.18 -0.48
C THR A 247 -8.78 -9.61 0.55
N PHE A 248 -9.23 -10.27 1.63
CA PHE A 248 -8.31 -10.91 2.56
C PHE A 248 -8.03 -12.33 2.08
N ASP A 249 -6.75 -12.65 1.86
CA ASP A 249 -6.29 -13.91 1.31
C ASP A 249 -4.99 -14.35 1.97
N VAL A 250 -5.00 -15.49 2.65
CA VAL A 250 -3.83 -16.11 3.29
C VAL A 250 -3.50 -17.48 2.71
N THR A 251 -4.19 -17.86 1.62
CA THR A 251 -3.97 -19.14 0.94
C THR A 251 -2.79 -19.04 -0.02
N PRO A 252 -1.68 -19.78 0.20
CA PRO A 252 -0.54 -19.76 -0.72
C PRO A 252 -0.90 -20.31 -2.10
N PRO A 253 -0.51 -19.65 -3.20
CA PRO A 253 -0.75 -20.13 -4.55
C PRO A 253 0.09 -21.36 -4.88
N LYS A 254 -0.35 -22.13 -5.89
CA LYS A 254 0.38 -23.27 -6.43
C LYS A 254 0.80 -23.00 -7.85
N ILE A 255 2.05 -23.34 -8.17
CA ILE A 255 2.60 -23.31 -9.51
C ILE A 255 2.82 -24.77 -9.96
N ASN A 256 2.39 -25.11 -11.15
CA ASN A 256 2.80 -26.32 -11.84
C ASN A 256 3.53 -25.94 -13.13
N ILE A 257 4.64 -26.64 -13.43
CA ILE A 257 5.50 -26.35 -14.58
C ILE A 257 5.46 -27.55 -15.52
N ASP A 258 5.17 -27.29 -16.79
CA ASP A 258 5.21 -28.27 -17.86
C ASP A 258 6.34 -27.93 -18.85
N PHE A 259 7.28 -28.85 -18.99
CA PHE A 259 8.40 -28.79 -19.93
C PHE A 259 8.14 -29.55 -21.22
N SER A 260 6.98 -30.11 -21.46
CA SER A 260 6.71 -31.02 -22.57
C SER A 260 7.00 -30.39 -23.93
N GLY A 261 6.84 -29.10 -24.09
CA GLY A 261 7.18 -28.35 -25.31
C GLY A 261 8.65 -27.93 -25.42
N SER A 262 9.37 -27.88 -24.29
CA SER A 262 10.74 -27.34 -24.21
C SER A 262 11.81 -28.34 -23.85
N ALA A 263 11.43 -29.59 -23.59
CA ALA A 263 12.36 -30.66 -23.21
C ALA A 263 12.08 -31.93 -24.01
N PRO A 264 13.03 -32.39 -24.86
CA PRO A 264 12.89 -33.64 -25.60
C PRO A 264 12.90 -34.87 -24.67
N ASN A 265 13.47 -34.75 -23.47
CA ASN A 265 13.49 -35.78 -22.42
C ASN A 265 13.64 -35.14 -21.03
N LYS A 266 13.31 -35.92 -19.99
CA LYS A 266 13.53 -35.51 -18.58
C LYS A 266 15.00 -35.12 -18.35
N GLY A 267 15.21 -33.96 -17.74
CA GLY A 267 16.52 -33.40 -17.44
C GLY A 267 17.19 -32.64 -18.62
N LEU A 268 16.45 -32.39 -19.69
CA LEU A 268 16.89 -31.55 -20.80
C LEU A 268 15.96 -30.34 -20.92
N PHE A 269 16.54 -29.21 -21.31
CA PHE A 269 15.80 -28.00 -21.66
C PHE A 269 16.37 -27.39 -22.93
N ILE A 270 15.52 -27.19 -23.93
CA ILE A 270 15.92 -26.54 -25.16
C ILE A 270 16.08 -25.05 -24.88
N TYR A 271 17.29 -24.53 -25.18
CA TYR A 271 17.62 -23.12 -25.00
C TYR A 271 16.55 -22.18 -25.58
N ASN A 272 16.16 -21.20 -24.80
CA ASN A 272 15.18 -20.17 -25.16
C ASN A 272 13.79 -20.70 -25.59
N SER A 273 13.43 -21.91 -25.18
CA SER A 273 12.08 -22.43 -25.40
C SER A 273 11.09 -21.95 -24.37
N PRO A 274 9.80 -21.78 -24.74
CA PRO A 274 8.75 -21.49 -23.78
C PRO A 274 8.50 -22.68 -22.86
N VAL A 275 7.92 -22.39 -21.69
CA VAL A 275 7.45 -23.40 -20.72
C VAL A 275 5.93 -23.30 -20.54
N GLY A 276 5.30 -24.40 -20.19
CA GLY A 276 3.92 -24.39 -19.71
C GLY A 276 3.88 -24.07 -18.22
N LEU A 277 3.03 -23.15 -17.83
CA LEU A 277 2.77 -22.83 -16.43
C LEU A 277 1.29 -22.99 -16.13
N THR A 278 0.97 -23.49 -14.94
CA THR A 278 -0.41 -23.50 -14.43
C THR A 278 -0.43 -22.91 -13.05
N PHE A 279 -1.29 -21.91 -12.84
CA PHE A 279 -1.47 -21.24 -11.55
C PHE A 279 -2.83 -21.57 -10.95
N SER A 280 -2.86 -21.85 -9.64
CA SER A 280 -4.11 -22.08 -8.92
C SER A 280 -4.97 -20.82 -8.79
N GLU A 281 -4.35 -19.65 -8.91
CA GLU A 281 -4.94 -18.31 -8.78
C GLU A 281 -4.07 -17.27 -9.48
N ASP A 282 -4.50 -16.00 -9.48
CA ASP A 282 -3.74 -14.90 -10.04
C ASP A 282 -2.46 -14.65 -9.24
N MET A 283 -1.33 -14.61 -9.93
CA MET A 283 -0.03 -14.34 -9.33
C MET A 283 0.28 -12.84 -9.32
N GLY A 284 0.96 -12.38 -8.28
CA GLY A 284 1.58 -11.06 -8.22
C GLY A 284 2.98 -11.06 -8.79
N GLU A 285 3.72 -12.17 -8.63
CA GLU A 285 5.08 -12.33 -9.13
C GLU A 285 5.40 -13.82 -9.31
N VAL A 286 6.15 -14.16 -10.36
CA VAL A 286 6.77 -15.47 -10.55
C VAL A 286 8.19 -15.28 -11.02
N VAL A 287 9.14 -15.98 -10.40
CA VAL A 287 10.57 -15.85 -10.61
C VAL A 287 11.19 -17.22 -10.89
N PHE A 288 11.96 -17.32 -11.94
CA PHE A 288 12.83 -18.44 -12.22
C PHE A 288 14.26 -18.09 -11.81
N ARG A 289 14.93 -18.97 -11.10
CA ARG A 289 16.34 -18.82 -10.73
C ARG A 289 17.11 -20.07 -11.14
N TRP A 290 18.10 -19.89 -12.01
CA TRP A 290 18.94 -20.95 -12.54
C TRP A 290 20.31 -20.90 -11.89
N GLU A 291 20.66 -21.93 -11.13
CA GLU A 291 21.96 -22.09 -10.48
C GLU A 291 22.78 -23.15 -11.21
N ARG A 292 23.98 -22.79 -11.64
CA ARG A 292 24.89 -23.71 -12.33
C ARG A 292 25.32 -24.84 -11.38
N GLU A 293 25.24 -26.07 -11.87
CA GLU A 293 25.78 -27.30 -11.21
C GLU A 293 27.00 -27.87 -11.91
N GLY A 294 27.10 -27.77 -13.23
CA GLY A 294 28.18 -28.38 -14.00
C GLY A 294 28.18 -27.94 -15.47
N GLY A 295 28.99 -28.63 -16.27
CA GLY A 295 29.14 -28.33 -17.69
C GLY A 295 30.02 -27.10 -17.95
N SER A 296 29.72 -26.34 -19.01
CA SER A 296 30.46 -25.11 -19.37
C SER A 296 30.43 -24.09 -18.21
N GLU A 297 31.49 -23.29 -18.10
CA GLU A 297 31.54 -22.22 -17.12
C GLU A 297 30.50 -21.13 -17.43
N ASP A 298 29.82 -20.66 -16.40
CA ASP A 298 28.85 -19.59 -16.48
C ASP A 298 29.12 -18.56 -15.37
N PRO A 299 29.92 -17.51 -15.67
CA PRO A 299 30.23 -16.47 -14.69
C PRO A 299 29.04 -15.61 -14.28
N GLY A 300 27.92 -15.64 -15.05
CA GLY A 300 26.70 -14.91 -14.77
C GLY A 300 25.72 -15.64 -13.84
N SER A 301 25.99 -16.91 -13.53
CA SER A 301 25.13 -17.69 -12.62
C SER A 301 25.21 -17.15 -11.17
N PRO A 302 24.08 -17.06 -10.44
CA PRO A 302 22.72 -17.48 -10.82
C PRO A 302 21.99 -16.47 -11.71
N HIS A 303 21.21 -16.97 -12.68
CA HIS A 303 20.32 -16.13 -13.48
C HIS A 303 18.96 -16.06 -12.82
N THR A 304 18.44 -14.83 -12.61
CA THR A 304 17.10 -14.56 -12.05
C THR A 304 16.24 -13.96 -13.14
N LEU A 305 15.12 -14.60 -13.44
CA LEU A 305 14.26 -14.30 -14.58
C LEU A 305 12.81 -14.14 -14.08
N TYR A 306 12.12 -13.05 -14.50
CA TYR A 306 10.76 -12.75 -14.09
C TYR A 306 9.77 -13.04 -15.21
N VAL A 307 8.65 -13.68 -14.87
CA VAL A 307 7.54 -13.89 -15.81
C VAL A 307 6.80 -12.57 -16.03
N ALA A 308 6.47 -12.27 -17.29
CA ALA A 308 5.74 -11.05 -17.65
C ALA A 308 4.30 -11.04 -17.14
N GLY A 309 3.76 -9.84 -16.85
CA GLY A 309 2.47 -9.67 -16.19
C GLY A 309 1.25 -10.30 -16.89
N ALA A 310 1.25 -10.40 -18.23
CA ALA A 310 0.15 -11.01 -18.97
C ALA A 310 0.01 -12.53 -18.70
N ASP A 311 1.11 -13.18 -18.30
CA ASP A 311 1.19 -14.63 -18.07
C ASP A 311 1.01 -14.98 -16.57
N LEU A 312 0.53 -14.05 -15.74
CA LEU A 312 0.38 -14.23 -14.30
C LEU A 312 -1.06 -14.53 -13.86
N GLY A 313 -2.01 -14.62 -14.79
CA GLY A 313 -3.41 -14.93 -14.50
C GLY A 313 -3.61 -16.39 -14.06
N LYS A 314 -4.69 -16.65 -13.30
CA LYS A 314 -5.11 -18.00 -12.95
C LYS A 314 -5.34 -18.87 -14.19
N GLY A 315 -4.89 -20.14 -14.12
CA GLY A 315 -5.14 -21.14 -15.17
C GLY A 315 -3.88 -21.61 -15.87
N GLU A 316 -4.06 -22.18 -17.07
CA GLU A 316 -2.99 -22.75 -17.88
C GLU A 316 -2.45 -21.72 -18.89
N HIS A 317 -1.13 -21.63 -18.96
CA HIS A 317 -0.36 -20.81 -19.90
C HIS A 317 0.63 -21.74 -20.60
N SER A 318 0.36 -22.12 -21.85
CA SER A 318 1.06 -23.20 -22.54
C SER A 318 2.41 -22.82 -23.17
N GLU A 319 2.63 -21.53 -23.41
CA GLU A 319 3.82 -21.04 -24.13
C GLU A 319 4.40 -19.78 -23.48
N VAL A 320 4.74 -19.88 -22.18
CA VAL A 320 5.32 -18.76 -21.45
C VAL A 320 6.80 -18.64 -21.79
N GLN A 321 7.15 -17.58 -22.49
CA GLN A 321 8.54 -17.21 -22.71
C GLN A 321 9.10 -16.59 -21.43
N VAL A 322 10.06 -17.26 -20.80
CA VAL A 322 10.72 -16.74 -19.61
C VAL A 322 11.70 -15.63 -20.03
N PRO A 323 11.46 -14.35 -19.65
CA PRO A 323 12.35 -13.26 -20.05
C PRO A 323 13.77 -13.47 -19.56
N GLY A 324 14.78 -13.26 -20.44
CA GLY A 324 16.19 -13.44 -20.11
C GLY A 324 16.64 -14.90 -20.10
N SER A 325 15.81 -15.86 -20.56
CA SER A 325 16.21 -17.25 -20.72
C SER A 325 17.37 -17.43 -21.73
N GLU A 326 17.61 -16.43 -22.56
CA GLU A 326 18.79 -16.31 -23.42
C GLU A 326 20.11 -16.18 -22.64
N ASN A 327 20.07 -15.91 -21.35
CA ASN A 327 21.27 -15.78 -20.52
C ASN A 327 21.80 -17.13 -20.01
N VAL A 328 20.97 -18.19 -19.96
CA VAL A 328 21.46 -19.54 -19.61
C VAL A 328 22.31 -20.11 -20.74
N LEU A 329 23.36 -20.82 -20.40
CA LEU A 329 24.37 -21.29 -21.38
C LEU A 329 24.11 -22.71 -21.84
N ILE A 330 24.12 -22.92 -23.16
CA ILE A 330 24.05 -24.25 -23.75
C ILE A 330 25.30 -25.06 -23.37
N GLY A 331 25.10 -26.35 -23.05
CA GLY A 331 26.16 -27.23 -22.57
C GLY A 331 26.47 -27.06 -21.08
N THR A 332 25.63 -26.36 -20.37
CA THR A 332 25.72 -26.16 -18.92
C THR A 332 24.55 -26.87 -18.24
N SER A 333 24.80 -27.46 -17.08
CA SER A 333 23.79 -28.08 -16.22
C SER A 333 23.42 -27.14 -15.11
N TYR A 334 22.12 -27.01 -14.87
CA TYR A 334 21.56 -26.13 -13.85
C TYR A 334 20.60 -26.87 -12.90
N THR A 335 20.48 -26.35 -11.71
CA THR A 335 19.28 -26.50 -10.89
C THR A 335 18.41 -25.26 -11.08
N MET A 336 17.16 -25.49 -11.43
CA MET A 336 16.16 -24.44 -11.56
C MET A 336 15.29 -24.40 -10.33
N PHE A 337 15.08 -23.19 -9.78
CA PHE A 337 14.12 -22.89 -8.75
C PHE A 337 13.03 -22.01 -9.33
N VAL A 338 11.79 -22.28 -8.95
CA VAL A 338 10.65 -21.43 -9.29
C VAL A 338 9.91 -21.06 -8.04
N ASP A 339 9.86 -19.77 -7.79
CA ASP A 339 9.20 -19.13 -6.68
C ASP A 339 8.15 -18.16 -7.22
N GLY A 340 7.19 -17.82 -6.39
CA GLY A 340 6.19 -16.82 -6.71
C GLY A 340 5.45 -16.36 -5.47
N LYS A 341 4.62 -15.37 -5.67
CA LYS A 341 3.64 -14.92 -4.69
C LYS A 341 2.38 -14.48 -5.41
N ASP A 342 1.23 -14.60 -4.74
CA ASP A 342 -0.04 -14.08 -5.24
C ASP A 342 -0.12 -12.55 -5.13
N LYS A 343 -1.29 -11.98 -5.44
CA LYS A 343 -1.56 -10.55 -5.32
C LYS A 343 -1.64 -10.06 -3.87
N ALA A 344 -1.92 -10.96 -2.92
CA ALA A 344 -1.93 -10.66 -1.48
C ALA A 344 -0.52 -10.72 -0.87
N GLY A 345 0.45 -11.31 -1.58
CA GLY A 345 1.83 -11.48 -1.14
C GLY A 345 2.11 -12.84 -0.48
N ASN A 346 1.18 -13.82 -0.54
CA ASN A 346 1.42 -15.15 -0.01
C ASN A 346 2.43 -15.90 -0.90
N PRO A 347 3.53 -16.43 -0.35
CA PRO A 347 4.54 -17.10 -1.15
C PRO A 347 4.09 -18.50 -1.55
N THR A 348 4.49 -18.92 -2.77
CA THR A 348 4.40 -20.33 -3.19
C THR A 348 5.36 -21.20 -2.40
N LYS A 349 5.13 -22.50 -2.44
CA LYS A 349 6.20 -23.45 -2.11
C LYS A 349 7.19 -23.47 -3.29
N THR A 350 8.47 -23.20 -3.03
CA THR A 350 9.54 -23.29 -4.02
C THR A 350 9.51 -24.64 -4.76
N GLN A 351 9.44 -24.57 -6.09
CA GLN A 351 9.66 -25.73 -6.94
C GLN A 351 11.16 -25.84 -7.26
N LYS A 352 11.71 -27.05 -7.18
CA LYS A 352 13.10 -27.32 -7.48
C LYS A 352 13.20 -28.43 -8.52
N VAL A 353 13.92 -28.17 -9.63
CA VAL A 353 14.23 -29.18 -10.66
C VAL A 353 15.73 -29.22 -10.82
N GLU A 354 16.32 -30.37 -10.50
CA GLU A 354 17.78 -30.58 -10.53
C GLU A 354 18.23 -31.25 -11.82
N ASN A 355 19.50 -31.08 -12.14
CA ASN A 355 20.18 -31.74 -13.26
C ASN A 355 19.51 -31.44 -14.61
N ILE A 356 19.22 -30.17 -14.89
CA ILE A 356 18.71 -29.69 -16.18
C ILE A 356 19.88 -29.30 -17.06
N ASP A 357 20.11 -30.06 -18.12
CA ASP A 357 21.11 -29.71 -19.12
C ASP A 357 20.51 -28.81 -20.19
N ILE A 358 21.08 -27.64 -20.37
CA ILE A 358 20.66 -26.72 -21.43
C ILE A 358 21.24 -27.20 -22.77
N ILE A 359 20.34 -27.46 -23.69
CA ILE A 359 20.65 -27.86 -25.05
C ILE A 359 20.04 -26.92 -26.08
N ARG A 360 20.40 -27.03 -27.32
CA ARG A 360 19.62 -26.46 -28.42
C ARG A 360 19.11 -27.61 -29.34
N ASN A 361 18.10 -27.33 -30.16
CA ASN A 361 17.79 -28.21 -31.25
C ASN A 361 18.95 -28.18 -32.29
N LEU A 362 19.06 -29.22 -33.10
CA LEU A 362 20.10 -29.26 -34.16
C LEU A 362 19.76 -28.37 -35.36
N ASP A 363 18.51 -27.87 -35.47
CA ASP A 363 18.06 -27.11 -36.63
C ASP A 363 18.97 -25.92 -36.93
N GLY A 364 19.32 -25.78 -38.22
CA GLY A 364 20.24 -24.77 -38.72
C GLY A 364 21.43 -25.36 -39.42
N GLU A 365 22.41 -24.52 -39.74
CA GLU A 365 23.64 -24.90 -40.47
C GLU A 365 24.82 -24.98 -39.51
N TRP A 366 25.57 -26.05 -39.63
CA TRP A 366 26.75 -26.35 -38.85
C TRP A 366 27.94 -26.55 -39.77
N ALA A 367 29.01 -25.79 -39.57
CA ALA A 367 30.19 -25.81 -40.41
C ALA A 367 31.38 -26.42 -39.68
N TYR A 368 31.99 -27.41 -40.26
CA TYR A 368 33.31 -27.90 -39.89
C TYR A 368 34.38 -27.29 -40.79
N GLN A 369 35.38 -26.66 -40.21
CA GLN A 369 36.51 -26.03 -40.88
C GLN A 369 37.69 -27.03 -40.96
N GLY A 370 37.86 -27.68 -42.11
CA GLY A 370 38.97 -28.56 -42.39
C GLY A 370 39.71 -28.11 -43.65
N ILE A 371 40.24 -29.08 -44.46
CA ILE A 371 40.82 -28.81 -45.79
C ILE A 371 39.73 -28.22 -46.70
N ALA A 372 38.50 -28.65 -46.54
CA ALA A 372 37.29 -28.07 -47.11
C ALA A 372 36.30 -27.82 -45.98
N VAL A 373 35.35 -26.86 -46.16
CA VAL A 373 34.30 -26.63 -45.19
C VAL A 373 33.18 -27.64 -45.44
N ILE A 374 32.92 -28.50 -44.45
CA ILE A 374 31.78 -29.41 -44.47
C ILE A 374 30.60 -28.73 -43.79
N LEU A 375 29.47 -28.62 -44.49
CA LEU A 375 28.23 -28.11 -43.96
C LEU A 375 27.25 -29.22 -43.62
N TRP A 376 26.75 -29.24 -42.46
CA TRP A 376 25.60 -30.04 -42.03
C TRP A 376 24.42 -29.09 -41.77
N LYS A 377 23.30 -29.37 -42.46
CA LYS A 377 22.07 -28.64 -42.28
C LYS A 377 20.99 -29.55 -41.74
N PHE A 378 20.40 -29.18 -40.64
CA PHE A 378 19.28 -29.86 -40.00
C PHE A 378 18.06 -29.00 -40.13
N THR A 379 16.88 -29.55 -40.39
CA THR A 379 15.64 -28.81 -40.60
C THR A 379 14.44 -29.56 -40.05
N GLY A 380 13.63 -28.88 -39.25
CA GLY A 380 12.34 -29.39 -38.79
C GLY A 380 12.42 -30.67 -37.95
N GLY A 381 13.54 -30.93 -37.28
CA GLY A 381 13.75 -32.12 -36.43
C GLY A 381 13.87 -33.45 -37.17
N LYS A 382 13.90 -33.44 -38.51
CA LYS A 382 13.87 -34.65 -39.32
C LYS A 382 14.77 -34.61 -40.56
N ASP A 383 14.73 -33.51 -41.30
CA ASP A 383 15.42 -33.41 -42.59
C ASP A 383 16.88 -32.99 -42.38
N PHE A 384 17.78 -33.59 -43.19
CA PHE A 384 19.22 -33.39 -43.13
C PHE A 384 19.79 -33.18 -44.53
N SER A 385 20.76 -32.29 -44.65
CA SER A 385 21.65 -32.30 -45.80
C SER A 385 23.11 -32.12 -45.38
N GLN A 386 24.02 -32.71 -46.15
CA GLN A 386 25.46 -32.51 -46.05
C GLN A 386 25.97 -31.97 -47.37
N GLY A 387 26.78 -30.93 -47.32
CA GLY A 387 27.46 -30.38 -48.49
C GLY A 387 28.90 -30.03 -48.19
N VAL A 388 29.66 -29.74 -49.22
CA VAL A 388 31.03 -29.26 -49.13
C VAL A 388 31.10 -27.88 -49.78
N LEU A 389 31.60 -26.92 -49.03
CA LEU A 389 31.74 -25.53 -49.48
C LEU A 389 33.16 -25.26 -49.96
N PHE A 390 33.29 -24.91 -51.26
CA PHE A 390 34.52 -24.41 -51.86
C PHE A 390 34.36 -22.91 -52.19
N GLY A 391 35.03 -22.05 -51.43
CA GLY A 391 34.74 -20.61 -51.46
C GLY A 391 33.29 -20.34 -51.05
N ASN A 392 32.50 -19.75 -51.94
CA ASN A 392 31.06 -19.47 -51.71
C ASN A 392 30.13 -20.46 -52.45
N THR A 393 30.69 -21.53 -53.05
CA THR A 393 29.90 -22.48 -53.83
C THR A 393 29.71 -23.77 -53.06
N LEU A 394 28.45 -24.11 -52.77
CA LEU A 394 28.08 -25.41 -52.19
C LEU A 394 28.10 -26.47 -53.27
N SER A 395 28.80 -27.58 -53.04
CA SER A 395 28.91 -28.73 -53.93
C SER A 395 28.67 -30.03 -53.16
N ASP A 396 28.46 -31.11 -53.88
CA ASP A 396 28.31 -32.49 -53.36
C ASP A 396 27.19 -32.53 -52.23
N GLU A 397 26.08 -31.85 -52.44
CA GLU A 397 24.96 -31.86 -51.48
C GLU A 397 24.33 -33.27 -51.46
N LYS A 398 24.28 -33.85 -50.28
CA LYS A 398 23.66 -35.14 -49.98
C LYS A 398 22.49 -34.93 -49.02
N PRO A 399 21.27 -34.95 -49.55
CA PRO A 399 20.08 -34.87 -48.67
C PRO A 399 19.88 -36.20 -47.94
N GLY A 400 19.16 -36.15 -46.86
CA GLY A 400 18.83 -37.28 -46.00
C GLY A 400 17.86 -36.97 -44.91
N GLU A 401 17.72 -37.90 -44.00
CA GLU A 401 16.92 -37.76 -42.76
C GLU A 401 17.86 -38.01 -41.59
N TYR A 402 17.51 -37.40 -40.44
CA TYR A 402 18.22 -37.66 -39.20
C TYR A 402 17.27 -38.02 -38.06
N ALA A 403 17.82 -38.67 -37.05
CA ALA A 403 17.17 -38.94 -35.78
C ALA A 403 18.16 -38.80 -34.62
N VAL A 404 17.68 -38.31 -33.51
CA VAL A 404 18.48 -38.13 -32.30
C VAL A 404 17.88 -38.91 -31.15
N ASP A 405 18.73 -39.61 -30.41
CA ASP A 405 18.41 -40.21 -29.13
C ASP A 405 18.95 -39.32 -28.02
N TRP A 406 18.07 -38.49 -27.47
CA TRP A 406 18.35 -37.56 -26.39
C TRP A 406 18.43 -38.24 -24.99
N SER A 407 18.10 -39.55 -24.92
CA SER A 407 18.08 -40.29 -23.64
C SER A 407 19.46 -40.74 -23.17
N LYS A 408 20.49 -40.58 -23.99
CA LYS A 408 21.86 -41.03 -23.74
C LYS A 408 22.84 -39.87 -23.68
N ARG A 409 23.94 -40.05 -22.92
CA ARG A 409 25.05 -39.11 -22.85
C ARG A 409 26.35 -39.83 -23.22
N PRO A 410 27.15 -39.36 -24.19
CA PRO A 410 26.85 -38.34 -25.20
C PRO A 410 25.59 -38.66 -26.00
N PHE A 411 24.91 -37.63 -26.55
CA PHE A 411 23.71 -37.82 -27.37
C PHE A 411 24.03 -38.67 -28.61
N ARG A 412 23.05 -39.41 -29.10
CA ARG A 412 23.23 -40.28 -30.23
C ARG A 412 22.56 -39.72 -31.48
N LEU A 413 23.31 -39.63 -32.58
CA LEU A 413 22.82 -39.18 -33.88
C LEU A 413 22.79 -40.37 -34.84
N ALA A 414 21.76 -40.45 -35.66
CA ALA A 414 21.69 -41.34 -36.82
C ALA A 414 21.29 -40.52 -38.04
N ILE A 415 22.04 -40.62 -39.12
CA ILE A 415 21.76 -39.96 -40.40
C ILE A 415 21.56 -41.09 -41.44
N LYS A 416 20.51 -40.95 -42.27
CA LYS A 416 20.25 -41.80 -43.42
C LYS A 416 20.20 -40.92 -44.65
N TYR A 417 21.18 -41.04 -45.53
CA TYR A 417 21.22 -40.31 -46.79
C TYR A 417 20.21 -40.86 -47.79
N SER A 418 19.84 -40.07 -48.79
CA SER A 418 18.91 -40.47 -49.86
C SER A 418 19.40 -41.62 -50.72
N ASP A 419 20.71 -41.84 -50.81
CA ASP A 419 21.33 -42.96 -51.47
C ASP A 419 21.27 -44.28 -50.66
N GLY A 420 20.65 -44.26 -49.50
CA GLY A 420 20.51 -45.41 -48.60
C GLY A 420 21.66 -45.59 -47.62
N THR A 421 22.78 -44.88 -47.82
CA THR A 421 23.90 -44.95 -46.87
C THR A 421 23.50 -44.38 -45.48
N ARG A 422 24.22 -44.82 -44.44
CA ARG A 422 23.94 -44.38 -43.06
C ARG A 422 25.22 -43.93 -42.38
N ARG A 423 25.05 -42.97 -41.47
CA ARG A 423 26.11 -42.54 -40.57
C ARG A 423 25.54 -42.49 -39.13
N TYR A 424 26.33 -42.97 -38.20
CA TYR A 424 25.97 -42.94 -36.78
C TYR A 424 26.96 -42.08 -36.02
N GLY A 425 26.50 -41.30 -35.06
CA GLY A 425 27.36 -40.41 -34.29
C GLY A 425 27.01 -40.39 -32.80
N LEU A 426 28.00 -39.97 -32.04
CA LEU A 426 27.81 -39.38 -30.71
C LEU A 426 28.06 -37.89 -30.84
N PHE A 427 27.29 -37.09 -30.12
CA PHE A 427 27.51 -35.65 -30.13
C PHE A 427 27.21 -35.03 -28.77
N GLU A 428 27.77 -33.83 -28.56
CA GLU A 428 27.49 -32.96 -27.46
C GLU A 428 27.64 -31.49 -27.88
N PHE A 429 26.93 -30.59 -27.19
CA PHE A 429 27.13 -29.16 -27.39
C PHE A 429 28.29 -28.66 -26.54
N ILE A 430 29.08 -27.73 -27.11
CA ILE A 430 30.16 -27.01 -26.40
C ILE A 430 29.84 -25.51 -26.47
N GLY A 431 29.09 -25.01 -25.46
CA GLY A 431 28.56 -23.64 -25.49
C GLY A 431 27.50 -23.42 -26.57
N HIS A 432 27.19 -22.14 -26.87
CA HIS A 432 26.07 -21.79 -27.75
C HIS A 432 26.23 -22.19 -29.21
N ASN A 433 27.46 -22.22 -29.73
CA ASN A 433 27.73 -22.24 -31.16
C ASN A 433 28.60 -23.42 -31.63
N LYS A 434 28.95 -24.35 -30.75
CA LYS A 434 29.79 -25.46 -31.11
C LYS A 434 29.11 -26.80 -30.85
N LEU A 435 29.30 -27.72 -31.80
CA LEU A 435 28.85 -29.11 -31.77
C LEU A 435 30.05 -30.03 -31.95
N ARG A 436 30.35 -30.81 -30.94
CA ARG A 436 31.35 -31.89 -31.04
C ARG A 436 30.66 -33.16 -31.51
N VAL A 437 31.20 -33.80 -32.49
CA VAL A 437 30.66 -35.04 -33.07
C VAL A 437 31.78 -36.04 -33.28
N VAL A 438 31.58 -37.29 -32.91
CA VAL A 438 32.31 -38.41 -33.43
C VAL A 438 31.36 -39.27 -34.26
N SER A 439 31.70 -39.62 -35.49
CA SER A 439 30.79 -40.36 -36.34
C SER A 439 31.48 -41.46 -37.14
N SER A 440 30.72 -42.49 -37.50
CA SER A 440 31.17 -43.62 -38.32
C SER A 440 30.07 -44.10 -39.26
N SER A 441 30.44 -44.54 -40.48
CA SER A 441 29.53 -45.16 -41.45
C SER A 441 29.33 -46.66 -41.21
N GLU A 442 30.21 -47.27 -40.43
CA GLU A 442 30.22 -48.75 -40.27
C GLU A 442 29.39 -49.19 -39.08
N LYS A 443 29.63 -48.58 -37.93
CA LYS A 443 28.94 -48.90 -36.68
C LYS A 443 28.75 -47.65 -35.83
N ARG A 444 27.81 -47.71 -34.85
CA ARG A 444 27.64 -46.62 -33.88
C ARG A 444 28.87 -46.50 -32.98
N PRO A 445 29.51 -45.33 -32.88
CA PRO A 445 30.57 -45.08 -31.91
C PRO A 445 30.11 -45.37 -30.49
N SER A 446 30.96 -45.94 -29.67
CA SER A 446 30.75 -46.18 -28.25
C SER A 446 31.51 -45.17 -27.36
N SER A 447 32.52 -44.53 -27.94
CA SER A 447 33.38 -43.54 -27.31
C SER A 447 33.80 -42.45 -28.29
N TRP A 448 34.40 -41.39 -27.79
CA TRP A 448 34.92 -40.27 -28.58
C TRP A 448 36.11 -40.66 -29.51
N SER A 449 36.67 -41.82 -29.32
CA SER A 449 37.79 -42.35 -30.14
C SER A 449 37.33 -43.32 -31.21
N ASP A 450 36.04 -43.65 -31.34
CA ASP A 450 35.55 -44.75 -32.19
C ASP A 450 35.17 -44.33 -33.62
N GLY A 451 35.64 -43.20 -34.12
CA GLY A 451 35.30 -42.74 -35.48
C GLY A 451 35.93 -41.39 -35.82
N ASP A 452 35.44 -40.82 -36.91
CA ASP A 452 35.87 -39.49 -37.34
C ASP A 452 35.39 -38.42 -36.35
N TYR A 453 36.30 -37.60 -35.85
CA TYR A 453 36.03 -36.54 -34.90
C TYR A 453 35.88 -35.19 -35.61
N PHE A 454 34.85 -34.47 -35.29
CA PHE A 454 34.53 -33.14 -35.83
C PHE A 454 34.12 -32.18 -34.74
N GLU A 455 34.51 -30.92 -34.86
CA GLU A 455 33.92 -29.79 -34.14
C GLU A 455 33.27 -28.83 -35.15
N PHE A 456 31.97 -28.80 -35.17
CA PHE A 456 31.21 -27.91 -36.02
C PHE A 456 30.92 -26.61 -35.28
N GLU A 457 30.91 -25.49 -36.04
CA GLU A 457 30.43 -24.19 -35.57
C GLU A 457 29.08 -23.88 -36.20
N PHE A 458 28.17 -23.38 -35.41
CA PHE A 458 26.86 -22.95 -35.88
C PHE A 458 26.98 -21.69 -36.73
N ARG A 459 26.32 -21.68 -37.87
CA ARG A 459 26.23 -20.52 -38.75
C ARG A 459 24.85 -19.90 -38.59
N GLU A 460 24.77 -18.73 -37.96
CA GLU A 460 23.57 -17.90 -38.03
C GLU A 460 23.37 -17.51 -39.51
N ASN A 461 22.11 -17.66 -40.00
CA ASN A 461 21.75 -17.35 -41.39
C ASN A 461 21.95 -15.86 -41.68
N ASN A 462 23.20 -15.47 -41.98
CA ASN A 462 23.56 -14.25 -42.69
C ASN A 462 24.52 -14.66 -43.80
N ILE A 463 23.97 -15.28 -44.84
CA ILE A 463 24.64 -15.34 -46.15
C ILE A 463 24.27 -14.03 -46.84
N PRO A 464 25.27 -13.20 -47.27
CA PRO A 464 24.98 -12.05 -48.10
C PRO A 464 24.36 -12.46 -49.41
#